data_37cda0ffd10553275cfdbb85625a444f
#
_entry.id   37cda0ffd10553275cfdbb85625a444f
#
_cell.length_a   1.000
_cell.length_b   1.000
_cell.length_c   1.000
_cell.angle_alpha   90.00
_cell.angle_beta   90.00
_cell.angle_gamma   90.00
#
_symmetry.space_group_name_H-M   'P 1'
#
loop_
_entity.id
_entity.type
_entity.pdbx_description
1 polymer ?
#
loop_
_entity_poly.entity_id
_entity_poly.type
_entity_poly.pdbx_seq_one_letter_code
_entity_poly.pdbx_strand_id
1 'polypeptide(L)'
;KELKEVEEIKIRLVTESESIKKKLEEQRDILHIKAKQEHKLALLSDLEKSFKGKKFVEFIAANQLKYISIEASKKLKDITNGVYGLEVDENGKFIIRDYKNGGAERDASTLSGGETFLASLALALSLSSQIQLKGTAPLELFFLDEGFGTLDDNLLDVVMSSLERLHHERL
;
A
#
# COMPACT_ATOMS: atom_id res chain seq x y z
N LYS A 1 35.28 -36.44 -65.98
CA LYS A 1 34.55 -35.16 -66.04
C LYS A 1 33.43 -35.15 -64.99
N GLU A 2 32.56 -36.15 -64.98
CA GLU A 2 31.42 -36.26 -64.05
C GLU A 2 31.83 -36.28 -62.60
N LEU A 3 32.94 -36.91 -62.23
CA LEU A 3 33.40 -36.97 -60.82
C LEU A 3 33.78 -35.60 -60.27
N LYS A 4 34.38 -34.71 -61.04
CA LYS A 4 34.70 -33.35 -60.63
C LYS A 4 33.45 -32.47 -60.43
N GLU A 5 32.47 -32.60 -61.33
CA GLU A 5 31.22 -31.88 -61.25
C GLU A 5 30.43 -32.28 -60.00
N VAL A 6 30.44 -33.57 -59.68
CA VAL A 6 29.79 -34.04 -58.37
C VAL A 6 30.52 -33.53 -57.16
N GLU A 7 31.82 -33.46 -57.13
CA GLU A 7 32.62 -32.89 -56.03
C GLU A 7 32.38 -31.40 -55.86
N GLU A 8 32.32 -30.62 -56.95
CA GLU A 8 32.00 -29.20 -56.93
C GLU A 8 30.59 -28.92 -56.37
N ILE A 9 29.59 -29.71 -56.78
CA ILE A 9 28.21 -29.62 -56.24
C ILE A 9 28.17 -29.96 -54.75
N LYS A 10 28.91 -31.00 -54.31
CA LYS A 10 28.99 -31.39 -52.91
C LYS A 10 29.59 -30.29 -52.07
N ILE A 11 30.70 -29.68 -52.46
CA ILE A 11 31.34 -28.58 -51.77
C ILE A 11 30.37 -27.39 -51.64
N ARG A 12 29.70 -27.02 -52.72
CA ARG A 12 28.74 -25.94 -52.75
C ARG A 12 27.58 -26.19 -51.78
N LEU A 13 27.00 -27.38 -51.79
CA LEU A 13 25.90 -27.76 -50.88
C LEU A 13 26.30 -27.76 -49.40
N VAL A 14 27.52 -28.21 -49.11
CA VAL A 14 28.07 -28.18 -47.74
C VAL A 14 28.23 -26.74 -47.25
N THR A 15 28.84 -25.87 -48.09
CA THR A 15 29.05 -24.46 -47.77
C THR A 15 27.70 -23.72 -47.55
N GLU A 16 26.71 -24.01 -48.40
CA GLU A 16 25.37 -23.44 -48.29
C GLU A 16 24.66 -23.92 -47.04
N SER A 17 24.78 -25.22 -46.70
CA SER A 17 24.25 -25.80 -45.47
C SER A 17 24.86 -25.15 -44.18
N GLU A 18 26.18 -24.94 -44.18
CA GLU A 18 26.86 -24.27 -43.06
C GLU A 18 26.42 -22.80 -42.93
N SER A 19 26.30 -22.10 -44.03
CA SER A 19 25.77 -20.72 -44.07
C SER A 19 24.34 -20.64 -43.51
N ILE A 20 23.46 -21.57 -43.88
CA ILE A 20 22.08 -21.65 -43.39
C ILE A 20 22.08 -21.96 -41.90
N LYS A 21 22.89 -22.90 -41.42
CA LYS A 21 23.00 -23.20 -39.98
C LYS A 21 23.40 -21.96 -39.16
N LYS A 22 24.44 -21.25 -39.64
CA LYS A 22 24.88 -20.02 -38.97
C LYS A 22 23.77 -18.95 -38.91
N LYS A 23 23.05 -18.74 -39.99
CA LYS A 23 21.93 -17.81 -40.05
C LYS A 23 20.78 -18.22 -39.12
N LEU A 24 20.55 -19.53 -38.98
CA LEU A 24 19.54 -20.04 -38.05
C LEU A 24 19.91 -19.82 -36.55
N GLU A 25 21.21 -19.96 -36.24
CA GLU A 25 21.69 -19.64 -34.87
C GLU A 25 21.55 -18.15 -34.57
N GLU A 26 22.02 -17.30 -35.49
CA GLU A 26 21.86 -15.85 -35.39
C GLU A 26 20.37 -15.44 -35.24
N GLN A 27 19.49 -16.08 -36.00
CA GLN A 27 18.05 -15.84 -35.92
C GLN A 27 17.48 -16.23 -34.52
N ARG A 28 17.92 -17.38 -33.98
CA ARG A 28 17.50 -17.80 -32.64
C ARG A 28 17.92 -16.83 -31.56
N ASP A 29 19.16 -16.34 -31.63
CA ASP A 29 19.67 -15.36 -30.66
C ASP A 29 18.91 -14.04 -30.74
N ILE A 30 18.64 -13.56 -31.96
CA ILE A 30 17.83 -12.36 -32.18
C ILE A 30 16.41 -12.53 -31.62
N LEU A 31 15.78 -13.69 -31.86
CA LEU A 31 14.44 -13.98 -31.32
C LEU A 31 14.44 -14.03 -29.79
N HIS A 32 15.47 -14.60 -29.17
CA HIS A 32 15.60 -14.62 -27.74
C HIS A 32 15.75 -13.21 -27.15
N ILE A 33 16.63 -12.40 -27.75
CA ILE A 33 16.81 -11.00 -27.36
C ILE A 33 15.50 -10.21 -27.53
N LYS A 34 14.82 -10.40 -28.67
CA LYS A 34 13.53 -9.77 -28.96
C LYS A 34 12.49 -10.09 -27.90
N ALA A 35 12.30 -11.36 -27.57
CA ALA A 35 11.34 -11.79 -26.54
C ALA A 35 11.63 -11.16 -25.17
N LYS A 36 12.92 -11.08 -24.79
CA LYS A 36 13.35 -10.42 -23.55
C LYS A 36 13.04 -8.92 -23.55
N GLN A 37 13.25 -8.25 -24.68
CA GLN A 37 12.96 -6.81 -24.79
C GLN A 37 11.45 -6.53 -24.82
N GLU A 38 10.67 -7.37 -25.51
CA GLU A 38 9.22 -7.26 -25.54
C GLU A 38 8.62 -7.44 -24.13
N HIS A 39 9.12 -8.42 -23.37
CA HIS A 39 8.72 -8.59 -21.99
C HIS A 39 9.06 -7.37 -21.11
N LYS A 40 10.28 -6.84 -21.25
CA LYS A 40 10.68 -5.62 -20.52
C LYS A 40 9.82 -4.41 -20.91
N LEU A 41 9.51 -4.28 -22.20
CA LEU A 41 8.64 -3.20 -22.68
C LEU A 41 7.23 -3.31 -22.12
N ALA A 42 6.66 -4.51 -22.03
CA ALA A 42 5.37 -4.75 -21.43
C ALA A 42 5.34 -4.33 -19.96
N LEU A 43 6.36 -4.73 -19.17
CA LEU A 43 6.49 -4.32 -17.76
C LEU A 43 6.61 -2.79 -17.61
N LEU A 44 7.41 -2.14 -18.47
CA LEU A 44 7.55 -0.69 -18.45
C LEU A 44 6.26 0.02 -18.83
N SER A 45 5.50 -0.52 -19.79
CA SER A 45 4.20 0.01 -20.18
C SER A 45 3.18 -0.09 -19.04
N ASP A 46 3.16 -1.20 -18.31
CA ASP A 46 2.26 -1.38 -17.17
C ASP A 46 2.64 -0.47 -15.99
N LEU A 47 3.96 -0.29 -15.78
CA LEU A 47 4.46 0.67 -14.81
C LEU A 47 4.07 2.10 -15.20
N GLU A 48 4.25 2.49 -16.46
CA GLU A 48 3.84 3.81 -16.98
C GLU A 48 2.34 4.06 -16.76
N LYS A 49 1.48 3.06 -17.06
CA LYS A 49 0.04 3.15 -16.79
C LYS A 49 -0.26 3.36 -15.31
N SER A 50 0.51 2.72 -14.43
CA SER A 50 0.36 2.87 -12.98
C SER A 50 0.78 4.26 -12.49
N PHE A 51 1.74 4.90 -13.13
CA PHE A 51 2.16 6.28 -12.86
C PHE A 51 1.29 7.33 -13.54
N LYS A 52 0.66 7.01 -14.68
CA LYS A 52 -0.29 7.89 -15.36
C LYS A 52 -1.58 7.99 -14.56
N GLY A 53 -1.96 9.23 -14.22
CA GLY A 53 -3.14 9.53 -13.44
C GLY A 53 -2.87 9.55 -11.94
N LYS A 54 -3.93 9.44 -11.15
CA LYS A 54 -3.86 9.50 -9.67
C LYS A 54 -3.51 8.16 -9.01
N LYS A 55 -3.45 7.05 -9.76
CA LYS A 55 -3.31 5.68 -9.21
C LYS A 55 -2.11 5.50 -8.30
N PHE A 56 -0.96 6.07 -8.67
CA PHE A 56 0.23 5.99 -7.82
C PHE A 56 0.05 6.78 -6.52
N VAL A 57 -0.51 7.98 -6.60
CA VAL A 57 -0.81 8.81 -5.42
C VAL A 57 -1.84 8.10 -4.54
N GLU A 58 -2.89 7.54 -5.13
CA GLU A 58 -3.92 6.75 -4.43
C GLU A 58 -3.31 5.53 -3.74
N PHE A 59 -2.41 4.80 -4.40
CA PHE A 59 -1.69 3.67 -3.81
C PHE A 59 -0.85 4.09 -2.60
N ILE A 60 -0.07 5.17 -2.72
CA ILE A 60 0.73 5.69 -1.60
C ILE A 60 -0.16 6.18 -0.47
N ALA A 61 -1.23 6.92 -0.79
CA ALA A 61 -2.18 7.43 0.19
C ALA A 61 -2.89 6.29 0.93
N ALA A 62 -3.36 5.26 0.22
CA ALA A 62 -4.00 4.10 0.82
C ALA A 62 -3.06 3.34 1.77
N ASN A 63 -1.79 3.17 1.40
CA ASN A 63 -0.81 2.54 2.28
C ASN A 63 -0.53 3.40 3.54
N GLN A 64 -0.42 4.71 3.41
CA GLN A 64 -0.24 5.60 4.56
C GLN A 64 -1.48 5.59 5.46
N LEU A 65 -2.67 5.60 4.88
CA LEU A 65 -3.93 5.54 5.61
C LEU A 65 -4.04 4.23 6.39
N LYS A 66 -3.69 3.10 5.77
CA LYS A 66 -3.65 1.79 6.43
C LYS A 66 -2.67 1.77 7.62
N TYR A 67 -1.50 2.38 7.45
CA TYR A 67 -0.52 2.47 8.53
C TYR A 67 -1.03 3.32 9.70
N ILE A 68 -1.61 4.49 9.40
CA ILE A 68 -2.21 5.38 10.42
C ILE A 68 -3.37 4.66 11.12
N SER A 69 -4.20 3.90 10.40
CA SER A 69 -5.34 3.19 10.97
C SER A 69 -4.93 2.11 11.98
N ILE A 70 -3.79 1.44 11.77
CA ILE A 70 -3.26 0.46 12.72
C ILE A 70 -2.93 1.12 14.07
N GLU A 71 -2.23 2.25 14.04
CA GLU A 71 -1.90 3.00 15.26
C GLU A 71 -3.14 3.63 15.89
N ALA A 72 -4.04 4.16 15.05
CA ALA A 72 -5.33 4.68 15.53
C ALA A 72 -6.19 3.59 16.17
N SER A 73 -6.18 2.38 15.62
CA SER A 73 -6.88 1.22 16.18
C SER A 73 -6.38 0.86 17.57
N LYS A 74 -5.05 0.91 17.80
CA LYS A 74 -4.49 0.70 19.15
C LYS A 74 -4.98 1.76 20.13
N LYS A 75 -4.85 3.04 19.76
CA LYS A 75 -5.32 4.15 20.59
C LYS A 75 -6.84 4.08 20.86
N LEU A 76 -7.63 3.73 19.84
CA LEU A 76 -9.08 3.59 20.00
C LEU A 76 -9.43 2.44 20.95
N LYS A 77 -8.71 1.31 20.87
CA LYS A 77 -8.86 0.21 21.83
C LYS A 77 -8.53 0.64 23.25
N ASP A 78 -7.44 1.39 23.42
CA ASP A 78 -7.03 1.89 24.74
C ASP A 78 -8.08 2.85 25.33
N ILE A 79 -8.58 3.78 24.52
CA ILE A 79 -9.62 4.75 24.91
C ILE A 79 -10.96 4.04 25.22
N THR A 80 -11.31 3.01 24.45
CA THR A 80 -12.60 2.30 24.58
C THR A 80 -12.52 1.03 25.44
N ASN A 81 -11.42 0.82 26.16
CA ASN A 81 -11.18 -0.41 26.94
C ASN A 81 -11.36 -1.69 26.10
N GLY A 82 -10.86 -1.69 24.88
CA GLY A 82 -10.89 -2.84 23.98
C GLY A 82 -12.19 -3.04 23.21
N VAL A 83 -13.15 -2.12 23.31
CA VAL A 83 -14.47 -2.26 22.67
C VAL A 83 -14.39 -2.04 21.17
N TYR A 84 -13.68 -1.03 20.70
CA TYR A 84 -13.62 -0.69 19.29
C TYR A 84 -12.20 -0.74 18.73
N GLY A 85 -12.08 -1.21 17.50
CA GLY A 85 -10.89 -1.08 16.67
C GLY A 85 -11.21 -0.36 15.37
N LEU A 86 -10.19 0.21 14.72
CA LEU A 86 -10.30 0.91 13.46
C LEU A 86 -9.49 0.17 12.40
N GLU A 87 -10.10 -0.05 11.26
CA GLU A 87 -9.48 -0.69 10.10
C GLU A 87 -9.76 0.16 8.84
N VAL A 88 -9.03 -0.12 7.77
CA VAL A 88 -9.25 0.49 6.45
C VAL A 88 -9.37 -0.63 5.44
N ASP A 89 -10.44 -0.60 4.63
CA ASP A 89 -10.66 -1.55 3.56
C ASP A 89 -9.72 -1.30 2.36
N GLU A 90 -9.83 -2.15 1.34
CA GLU A 90 -9.02 -2.04 0.12
C GLU A 90 -9.29 -0.76 -0.69
N ASN A 91 -10.44 -0.12 -0.48
CA ASN A 91 -10.85 1.11 -1.13
C ASN A 91 -10.48 2.37 -0.34
N GLY A 92 -9.85 2.22 0.83
CA GLY A 92 -9.48 3.32 1.71
C GLY A 92 -10.62 3.81 2.61
N LYS A 93 -11.70 3.02 2.77
CA LYS A 93 -12.84 3.34 3.63
C LYS A 93 -12.58 2.84 5.04
N PHE A 94 -12.92 3.65 6.04
CA PHE A 94 -12.81 3.25 7.45
C PHE A 94 -13.92 2.28 7.85
N ILE A 95 -13.50 1.23 8.54
CA ILE A 95 -14.34 0.18 9.13
C ILE A 95 -14.07 0.16 10.63
N ILE A 96 -15.12 0.06 11.41
CA ILE A 96 -15.03 -0.14 12.86
C ILE A 96 -15.22 -1.63 13.15
N ARG A 97 -14.30 -2.18 13.94
CA ARG A 97 -14.43 -3.52 14.49
C ARG A 97 -14.99 -3.44 15.90
N ASP A 98 -16.19 -3.98 16.09
CA ASP A 98 -16.92 -3.98 17.37
C ASP A 98 -16.63 -5.28 18.12
N TYR A 99 -15.67 -5.26 19.03
CA TYR A 99 -15.28 -6.42 19.83
C TYR A 99 -16.33 -6.81 20.89
N LYS A 100 -17.19 -5.88 21.28
CA LYS A 100 -18.31 -6.17 22.17
C LYS A 100 -19.35 -7.06 21.50
N ASN A 101 -19.44 -6.98 20.17
CA ASN A 101 -20.29 -7.82 19.35
C ASN A 101 -19.50 -8.89 18.58
N GLY A 102 -18.54 -9.56 19.21
CA GLY A 102 -17.79 -10.65 18.63
C GLY A 102 -16.83 -10.26 17.48
N GLY A 103 -16.43 -8.99 17.39
CA GLY A 103 -15.55 -8.48 16.34
C GLY A 103 -16.27 -8.21 15.02
N ALA A 104 -17.57 -7.95 15.06
CA ALA A 104 -18.36 -7.61 13.88
C ALA A 104 -17.83 -6.32 13.21
N GLU A 105 -17.83 -6.32 11.89
CA GLU A 105 -17.48 -5.14 11.09
C GLU A 105 -18.68 -4.20 10.99
N ARG A 106 -18.44 -2.93 11.25
CA ARG A 106 -19.43 -1.85 11.12
C ARG A 106 -18.86 -0.75 10.24
N ASP A 107 -19.70 -0.21 9.39
CA ASP A 107 -19.37 1.00 8.63
C ASP A 107 -19.19 2.19 9.60
N ALA A 108 -18.15 2.99 9.40
CA ALA A 108 -17.89 4.17 10.22
C ALA A 108 -19.08 5.16 10.24
N SER A 109 -19.90 5.18 9.18
CA SER A 109 -21.12 6.02 9.12
C SER A 109 -22.23 5.58 10.09
N THR A 110 -22.13 4.39 10.69
CA THR A 110 -23.09 3.85 11.65
C THR A 110 -22.77 4.19 13.12
N LEU A 111 -21.68 4.91 13.34
CA LEU A 111 -21.24 5.33 14.67
C LEU A 111 -22.15 6.40 15.24
N SER A 112 -22.36 6.35 16.57
CA SER A 112 -22.95 7.45 17.31
C SER A 112 -22.00 8.66 17.35
N GLY A 113 -22.51 9.83 17.77
CA GLY A 113 -21.68 11.04 17.88
C GLY A 113 -20.45 10.83 18.79
N GLY A 114 -20.64 10.20 19.94
CA GLY A 114 -19.55 9.87 20.86
C GLY A 114 -18.54 8.89 20.28
N GLU A 115 -19.00 7.80 19.65
CA GLU A 115 -18.13 6.82 18.97
C GLU A 115 -17.33 7.47 17.82
N THR A 116 -17.97 8.35 17.04
CA THR A 116 -17.32 9.11 15.97
C THR A 116 -16.24 10.02 16.53
N PHE A 117 -16.53 10.71 17.64
CA PHE A 117 -15.53 11.56 18.30
C PHE A 117 -14.30 10.75 18.74
N LEU A 118 -14.50 9.60 19.40
CA LEU A 118 -13.40 8.75 19.85
C LEU A 118 -12.56 8.22 18.68
N ALA A 119 -13.19 7.76 17.61
CA ALA A 119 -12.50 7.30 16.41
C ALA A 119 -11.70 8.43 15.75
N SER A 120 -12.28 9.62 15.66
CA SER A 120 -11.62 10.81 15.10
C SER A 120 -10.46 11.28 15.97
N LEU A 121 -10.61 11.25 17.27
CA LEU A 121 -9.54 11.57 18.23
C LEU A 121 -8.37 10.59 18.09
N ALA A 122 -8.65 9.29 18.06
CA ALA A 122 -7.63 8.26 17.87
C ALA A 122 -6.87 8.43 16.55
N LEU A 123 -7.56 8.77 15.46
CA LEU A 123 -6.96 9.08 14.15
C LEU A 123 -6.08 10.34 14.23
N ALA A 124 -6.59 11.42 14.81
CA ALA A 124 -5.87 12.68 14.92
C ALA A 124 -4.57 12.53 15.74
N LEU A 125 -4.65 11.84 16.88
CA LEU A 125 -3.49 11.52 17.72
C LEU A 125 -2.47 10.63 17.00
N SER A 126 -2.92 9.68 16.20
CA SER A 126 -2.03 8.80 15.43
C SER A 126 -1.36 9.52 14.29
N LEU A 127 -2.10 10.37 13.58
CA LEU A 127 -1.54 11.24 12.54
C LEU A 127 -0.50 12.21 13.11
N SER A 128 -0.81 12.84 14.24
CA SER A 128 0.10 13.71 14.98
C SER A 128 1.41 12.99 15.35
N SER A 129 1.31 11.77 15.91
CA SER A 129 2.48 10.95 16.23
C SER A 129 3.32 10.61 14.99
N GLN A 130 2.68 10.31 13.85
CA GLN A 130 3.37 10.04 12.59
C GLN A 130 4.09 11.25 12.01
N ILE A 131 3.49 12.43 12.11
CA ILE A 131 4.12 13.68 11.69
C ILE A 131 5.37 13.95 12.53
N GLN A 132 5.30 13.73 13.84
CA GLN A 132 6.45 13.88 14.74
C GLN A 132 7.59 12.93 14.40
N LEU A 133 7.30 11.65 14.12
CA LEU A 133 8.32 10.66 13.77
C LEU A 133 9.05 10.99 12.46
N LYS A 134 8.39 11.68 11.54
CA LYS A 134 8.95 12.09 10.24
C LYS A 134 9.48 13.52 10.24
N GLY A 135 9.10 14.33 11.21
CA GLY A 135 9.45 15.74 11.32
C GLY A 135 10.71 15.97 12.14
N THR A 136 11.31 17.15 11.96
CA THR A 136 12.47 17.61 12.73
C THR A 136 12.08 18.37 14.02
N ALA A 137 10.79 18.65 14.18
CA ALA A 137 10.27 19.41 15.34
C ALA A 137 9.17 18.58 16.06
N PRO A 138 9.22 18.49 17.39
CA PRO A 138 8.14 17.87 18.16
C PRO A 138 6.85 18.69 18.02
N LEU A 139 5.71 18.02 18.01
CA LEU A 139 4.41 18.67 18.12
C LEU A 139 4.16 18.94 19.60
N GLU A 140 4.34 20.18 20.01
CA GLU A 140 4.25 20.58 21.44
C GLU A 140 2.82 20.95 21.85
N LEU A 141 1.92 21.13 20.89
CA LEU A 141 0.58 21.63 21.14
C LEU A 141 -0.46 20.96 20.24
N PHE A 142 -1.54 20.51 20.86
CA PHE A 142 -2.69 19.91 20.19
C PHE A 142 -3.96 20.60 20.68
N PHE A 143 -4.73 21.19 19.78
CA PHE A 143 -6.00 21.84 20.10
C PHE A 143 -7.15 20.90 19.76
N LEU A 144 -8.02 20.67 20.73
CA LEU A 144 -9.30 20.02 20.56
C LEU A 144 -10.39 21.09 20.64
N ASP A 145 -11.05 21.31 19.50
CA ASP A 145 -12.17 22.24 19.40
C ASP A 145 -13.47 21.44 19.33
N GLU A 146 -14.23 21.48 20.41
CA GLU A 146 -15.51 20.78 20.62
C GLU A 146 -15.45 19.24 20.55
N GLY A 147 -16.61 18.58 20.63
CA GLY A 147 -16.75 17.10 20.54
C GLY A 147 -17.05 16.45 21.90
N PHE A 148 -16.64 17.05 23.02
CA PHE A 148 -16.88 16.51 24.33
C PHE A 148 -18.38 16.56 24.77
N GLY A 149 -19.14 17.50 24.19
CA GLY A 149 -20.59 17.64 24.50
C GLY A 149 -21.46 16.47 23.99
N THR A 150 -20.91 15.57 23.19
CA THR A 150 -21.60 14.35 22.73
C THR A 150 -21.28 13.12 23.57
N LEU A 151 -20.38 13.25 24.53
CA LEU A 151 -19.95 12.18 25.43
C LEU A 151 -20.79 12.16 26.69
N ASP A 152 -21.06 10.97 27.20
CA ASP A 152 -21.54 10.81 28.60
C ASP A 152 -20.38 10.98 29.60
N ASP A 153 -20.70 11.20 30.86
CA ASP A 153 -19.72 11.48 31.91
C ASP A 153 -18.66 10.35 32.03
N ASN A 154 -19.07 9.09 31.89
CA ASN A 154 -18.16 7.95 32.00
C ASN A 154 -17.17 7.94 30.83
N LEU A 155 -17.64 8.26 29.62
CA LEU A 155 -16.82 8.29 28.42
C LEU A 155 -15.87 9.49 28.43
N LEU A 156 -16.33 10.61 28.97
CA LEU A 156 -15.51 11.81 29.19
C LEU A 156 -14.32 11.52 30.12
N ASP A 157 -14.57 10.85 31.28
CA ASP A 157 -13.51 10.45 32.21
C ASP A 157 -12.48 9.52 31.57
N VAL A 158 -12.93 8.57 30.75
CA VAL A 158 -12.04 7.66 30.01
C VAL A 158 -11.17 8.42 29.02
N VAL A 159 -11.75 9.35 28.26
CA VAL A 159 -11.02 10.20 27.34
C VAL A 159 -9.98 11.06 28.02
N MET A 160 -10.38 11.75 29.11
CA MET A 160 -9.47 12.60 29.88
C MET A 160 -8.30 11.81 30.45
N SER A 161 -8.57 10.66 31.08
CA SER A 161 -7.53 9.76 31.58
C SER A 161 -6.57 9.25 30.47
N SER A 162 -7.10 9.04 29.28
CA SER A 162 -6.29 8.61 28.13
C SER A 162 -5.42 9.74 27.60
N LEU A 163 -5.92 10.96 27.55
CA LEU A 163 -5.16 12.15 27.17
C LEU A 163 -4.05 12.47 28.18
N GLU A 164 -4.35 12.34 29.50
CA GLU A 164 -3.34 12.49 30.55
C GLU A 164 -2.20 11.47 30.41
N ARG A 165 -2.50 10.19 30.16
CA ARG A 165 -1.48 9.16 29.91
C ARG A 165 -0.59 9.52 28.71
N LEU A 166 -1.20 9.97 27.62
CA LEU A 166 -0.45 10.39 26.43
C LEU A 166 0.45 11.60 26.70
N HIS A 167 0.05 12.48 27.59
CA HIS A 167 0.88 13.61 28.02
C HIS A 167 2.10 13.14 28.83
N HIS A 168 1.91 12.17 29.74
CA HIS A 168 2.99 11.64 30.57
C HIS A 168 3.98 10.73 29.83
N GLU A 169 3.54 10.00 28.81
CA GLU A 169 4.43 9.14 28.00
C GLU A 169 5.41 9.92 27.08
N ARG A 170 5.26 11.24 27.01
CA ARG A 170 6.09 12.13 26.17
C ARG A 170 7.10 12.99 26.90
N LEU A 171 7.15 12.88 28.23
CA LEU A 171 8.16 13.50 29.10
C LEU A 171 9.18 12.44 29.58
#